data_b46348bdd79528ade81f3ab9dbf0992a
#
_entry.id   b46348bdd79528ade81f3ab9dbf0992a
#
_cell.length_a   1.000
_cell.length_b   1.000
_cell.length_c   1.000
_cell.angle_alpha   90.00
_cell.angle_beta   90.00
_cell.angle_gamma   90.00
#
_symmetry.space_group_name_H-M   'P 1'
#
loop_
_entity.id
_entity.type
_entity.pdbx_description
1 polymer ?
#
loop_
_entity_poly.entity_id
_entity_poly.type
_entity_poly.pdbx_seq_one_letter_code
_entity_poly.pdbx_strand_id
1 'polypeptide(L)'
;MKTFKPLFFLVSFVLIVGLACGGNGNDTPPTQPPQQPNNPPQQQPTQPPAPQATDTEAAPAPTDPPSAPTSQFFTEEFDSPLSSAWDVLTVTGSDNADPDKVTVEAKDGFLVWNFDSPQVYYYMFYNAFEYEDVTIDVRADNRGKNTNSVSLICRYDPEVGWYEFNIDNGGLYNILYAEVNKDGDIGYNLITNGGSTKIHQGKDVNEYSITCKGESLSLSINGDEVKTISEKNYRLRKGQIGMSVSSFNVLPIIIEMDWLKVTEP
;
A
#
# COMPACT_ATOMS: atom_id res chain seq x y z
N MET A 1 -1.68 -47.01 21.72
CA MET A 1 -2.83 -46.52 20.95
C MET A 1 -3.84 -45.92 21.92
N LYS A 2 -3.93 -44.60 22.03
CA LYS A 2 -4.99 -43.90 22.77
C LYS A 2 -5.57 -42.85 21.82
N THR A 3 -6.78 -43.11 21.38
CA THR A 3 -7.60 -42.28 20.51
C THR A 3 -8.18 -41.12 21.32
N PHE A 4 -7.83 -39.87 20.97
CA PHE A 4 -8.50 -38.66 21.47
C PHE A 4 -9.64 -38.29 20.51
N LYS A 5 -10.86 -38.23 21.04
CA LYS A 5 -12.05 -37.73 20.36
C LYS A 5 -12.14 -36.22 20.54
N PRO A 6 -12.38 -35.43 19.46
CA PRO A 6 -12.63 -34.00 19.64
C PRO A 6 -14.07 -33.76 20.12
N LEU A 7 -14.20 -32.96 21.18
CA LEU A 7 -15.46 -32.49 21.73
C LEU A 7 -15.94 -31.27 20.94
N PHE A 8 -17.04 -31.43 20.20
CA PHE A 8 -17.74 -30.33 19.53
C PHE A 8 -18.49 -29.50 20.55
N PHE A 9 -18.12 -28.24 20.74
CA PHE A 9 -18.93 -27.24 21.42
C PHE A 9 -19.84 -26.53 20.40
N LEU A 10 -21.12 -26.82 20.47
CA LEU A 10 -22.18 -26.19 19.68
C LEU A 10 -22.70 -25.01 20.51
N VAL A 11 -22.34 -23.79 20.12
CA VAL A 11 -22.87 -22.56 20.71
C VAL A 11 -24.05 -22.08 19.84
N SER A 12 -25.25 -22.28 20.35
CA SER A 12 -26.51 -21.77 19.77
C SER A 12 -26.62 -20.27 20.04
N PHE A 13 -26.63 -19.45 18.98
CA PHE A 13 -26.95 -18.02 19.08
C PHE A 13 -28.45 -17.82 18.84
N VAL A 14 -29.16 -17.37 19.86
CA VAL A 14 -30.59 -17.03 19.81
C VAL A 14 -30.74 -15.65 19.17
N LEU A 15 -31.44 -15.61 18.04
CA LEU A 15 -31.89 -14.37 17.35
C LEU A 15 -33.14 -13.83 18.06
N ILE A 16 -33.02 -12.65 18.63
CA ILE A 16 -34.22 -11.89 19.10
C ILE A 16 -34.57 -10.90 17.98
N VAL A 17 -35.72 -11.17 17.33
CA VAL A 17 -36.38 -10.26 16.39
C VAL A 17 -37.34 -9.40 17.16
N GLY A 18 -37.06 -8.10 17.23
CA GLY A 18 -38.02 -7.11 17.75
C GLY A 18 -38.75 -6.43 16.59
N LEU A 19 -40.05 -6.77 16.45
CA LEU A 19 -41.00 -6.02 15.64
C LEU A 19 -41.48 -4.77 16.42
N ALA A 20 -41.41 -3.61 15.79
CA ALA A 20 -42.21 -2.44 16.17
C ALA A 20 -42.96 -1.93 14.95
N CYS A 21 -44.27 -2.11 14.98
CA CYS A 21 -45.25 -1.49 14.09
C CYS A 21 -45.62 -0.07 14.59
N GLY A 22 -45.96 0.79 13.65
CA GLY A 22 -46.90 1.84 13.94
C GLY A 22 -46.72 3.16 13.21
N GLY A 23 -47.72 3.56 12.40
CA GLY A 23 -48.16 4.93 12.30
C GLY A 23 -48.36 5.48 10.88
N ASN A 24 -49.60 5.43 10.43
CA ASN A 24 -50.19 6.15 9.28
C ASN A 24 -50.07 7.67 9.41
N GLY A 25 -49.95 8.34 8.25
CA GLY A 25 -50.19 9.77 8.11
C GLY A 25 -50.17 10.16 6.64
N ASN A 26 -51.33 10.07 5.98
CA ASN A 26 -51.61 10.71 4.70
C ASN A 26 -51.71 12.22 4.91
N ASP A 27 -51.06 13.00 4.05
CA ASP A 27 -51.56 14.31 3.62
C ASP A 27 -50.90 14.71 2.30
N THR A 28 -51.71 14.77 1.26
CA THR A 28 -51.37 15.26 -0.08
C THR A 28 -51.79 16.74 -0.17
N PRO A 29 -50.92 17.68 -0.59
CA PRO A 29 -51.33 19.02 -0.96
C PRO A 29 -51.79 19.09 -2.43
N PRO A 30 -52.72 20.01 -2.79
CA PRO A 30 -53.37 20.04 -4.09
C PRO A 30 -52.50 20.67 -5.19
N THR A 31 -52.69 20.13 -6.36
CA THR A 31 -52.10 20.52 -7.64
C THR A 31 -52.67 21.84 -8.12
N GLN A 32 -51.83 22.83 -8.44
CA GLN A 32 -52.17 24.04 -9.17
C GLN A 32 -52.01 23.81 -10.69
N PRO A 33 -52.92 24.36 -11.52
CA PRO A 33 -52.85 24.23 -12.99
C PRO A 33 -51.73 25.08 -13.62
N PRO A 34 -51.22 24.68 -14.77
CA PRO A 34 -50.10 25.38 -15.41
C PRO A 34 -50.56 26.67 -16.07
N GLN A 35 -49.85 27.75 -15.82
CA GLN A 35 -49.98 29.01 -16.53
C GLN A 35 -49.21 28.95 -17.87
N GLN A 36 -49.86 29.41 -18.90
CA GLN A 36 -49.39 29.50 -20.28
C GLN A 36 -48.30 30.59 -20.40
N PRO A 37 -47.14 30.36 -21.05
CA PRO A 37 -46.15 31.41 -21.22
C PRO A 37 -46.50 32.32 -22.39
N ASN A 38 -46.44 33.61 -22.15
CA ASN A 38 -46.46 34.66 -23.18
C ASN A 38 -45.18 34.60 -24.03
N ASN A 39 -45.34 34.55 -25.33
CA ASN A 39 -44.26 34.68 -26.29
C ASN A 39 -43.68 36.11 -26.32
N PRO A 40 -42.35 36.28 -26.18
CA PRO A 40 -41.68 37.51 -26.54
C PRO A 40 -41.35 37.55 -28.05
N PRO A 41 -41.09 38.73 -28.63
CA PRO A 41 -40.94 38.94 -30.06
C PRO A 41 -39.69 38.26 -30.65
N GLN A 42 -39.82 37.74 -31.87
CA GLN A 42 -38.73 37.15 -32.65
C GLN A 42 -37.64 38.20 -32.94
N GLN A 43 -36.45 37.93 -32.43
CA GLN A 43 -35.22 38.62 -32.88
C GLN A 43 -34.63 37.90 -34.10
N GLN A 44 -34.30 38.69 -35.08
CA GLN A 44 -33.68 38.32 -36.34
C GLN A 44 -32.33 37.61 -36.11
N PRO A 45 -31.98 36.57 -36.86
CA PRO A 45 -30.72 35.84 -36.65
C PRO A 45 -29.51 36.70 -37.00
N THR A 46 -28.70 37.02 -36.03
CA THR A 46 -27.36 37.54 -36.21
C THR A 46 -26.41 36.38 -36.56
N GLN A 47 -25.71 36.53 -37.67
CA GLN A 47 -24.74 35.58 -38.18
C GLN A 47 -23.60 35.35 -37.15
N PRO A 48 -23.23 34.11 -36.83
CA PRO A 48 -22.15 33.85 -35.89
C PRO A 48 -20.81 34.36 -36.47
N PRO A 49 -19.92 34.91 -35.64
CA PRO A 49 -18.53 35.18 -36.03
C PRO A 49 -17.82 33.91 -36.45
N ALA A 50 -16.97 34.00 -37.48
CA ALA A 50 -16.12 32.90 -37.91
C ALA A 50 -15.25 32.38 -36.74
N PRO A 51 -14.99 31.07 -36.64
CA PRO A 51 -14.11 30.52 -35.62
C PRO A 51 -12.71 31.10 -35.77
N GLN A 52 -12.24 31.78 -34.73
CA GLN A 52 -10.85 32.21 -34.62
C GLN A 52 -10.03 30.94 -34.39
N ALA A 53 -9.00 30.74 -35.22
CA ALA A 53 -8.07 29.63 -35.04
C ALA A 53 -7.46 29.73 -33.63
N THR A 54 -7.78 28.78 -32.77
CA THR A 54 -7.13 28.59 -31.48
C THR A 54 -5.78 27.97 -31.79
N ASP A 55 -4.70 28.67 -31.45
CA ASP A 55 -3.38 28.06 -31.42
C ASP A 55 -3.44 26.84 -30.52
N THR A 56 -3.32 25.66 -31.11
CA THR A 56 -3.19 24.41 -30.38
C THR A 56 -1.81 24.45 -29.72
N GLU A 57 -1.79 24.69 -28.41
CA GLU A 57 -0.58 24.55 -27.60
C GLU A 57 -0.03 23.15 -27.86
N ALA A 58 1.20 23.06 -28.30
CA ALA A 58 1.86 21.80 -28.57
C ALA A 58 1.90 20.99 -27.27
N ALA A 59 1.46 19.72 -27.31
CA ALA A 59 1.55 18.82 -26.19
C ALA A 59 2.99 18.82 -25.67
N PRO A 60 3.20 18.86 -24.33
CA PRO A 60 4.54 18.79 -23.76
C PRO A 60 5.25 17.53 -24.25
N ALA A 61 6.51 17.69 -24.65
CA ALA A 61 7.35 16.57 -25.06
C ALA A 61 7.43 15.54 -23.92
N PRO A 62 7.52 14.24 -24.21
CA PRO A 62 7.74 13.22 -23.19
C PRO A 62 8.97 13.61 -22.36
N THR A 63 8.77 13.81 -21.06
CA THR A 63 9.89 14.04 -20.14
C THR A 63 10.57 12.69 -19.91
N ASP A 64 11.87 12.63 -20.11
CA ASP A 64 12.65 11.44 -19.76
C ASP A 64 12.42 11.09 -18.27
N PRO A 65 12.35 9.80 -17.91
CA PRO A 65 12.21 9.41 -16.51
C PRO A 65 13.34 10.01 -15.67
N PRO A 66 13.07 10.40 -14.42
CA PRO A 66 14.08 10.94 -13.54
C PRO A 66 15.28 9.99 -13.42
N SER A 67 16.48 10.57 -13.37
CA SER A 67 17.70 9.78 -13.10
C SER A 67 17.68 9.28 -11.67
N ALA A 68 18.24 8.07 -11.44
CA ALA A 68 18.43 7.55 -10.10
C ALA A 68 19.30 8.52 -9.26
N PRO A 69 19.12 8.59 -7.92
CA PRO A 69 20.00 9.32 -7.03
C PRO A 69 21.46 8.96 -7.27
N THR A 70 22.33 9.96 -7.24
CA THR A 70 23.79 9.77 -7.44
C THR A 70 24.49 9.35 -6.16
N SER A 71 23.83 9.43 -5.01
CA SER A 71 24.33 9.06 -3.69
C SER A 71 23.69 7.75 -3.24
N GLN A 72 24.51 6.88 -2.63
CA GLN A 72 24.04 5.64 -2.02
C GLN A 72 23.02 5.88 -0.90
N PHE A 73 23.23 6.95 -0.12
CA PHE A 73 22.30 7.39 0.93
C PHE A 73 21.54 8.62 0.44
N PHE A 74 20.21 8.57 0.53
CA PHE A 74 19.32 9.57 -0.06
C PHE A 74 17.98 9.63 0.67
N THR A 75 17.21 10.65 0.34
CA THR A 75 15.78 10.72 0.63
C THR A 75 15.02 10.81 -0.69
N GLU A 76 13.98 9.99 -0.84
CA GLU A 76 13.03 10.04 -1.93
C GLU A 76 11.73 10.66 -1.40
N GLU A 77 11.37 11.85 -1.93
CA GLU A 77 10.21 12.65 -1.49
C GLU A 77 8.99 12.42 -2.39
N PHE A 78 9.11 11.60 -3.44
CA PHE A 78 8.06 11.29 -4.41
C PHE A 78 7.43 12.48 -5.15
N ASP A 79 8.13 13.61 -5.20
CA ASP A 79 7.72 14.83 -5.92
C ASP A 79 7.75 14.65 -7.46
N SER A 80 8.35 13.59 -7.93
CA SER A 80 8.54 13.26 -9.34
C SER A 80 8.21 11.78 -9.58
N PRO A 81 7.92 11.38 -10.83
CA PRO A 81 7.82 9.96 -11.15
C PRO A 81 9.04 9.18 -10.70
N LEU A 82 8.83 7.94 -10.27
CA LEU A 82 9.93 7.07 -9.84
C LEU A 82 10.97 6.88 -10.95
N SER A 83 12.23 6.84 -10.54
CA SER A 83 13.33 6.54 -11.46
C SER A 83 13.26 5.10 -11.95
N SER A 84 13.95 4.79 -13.06
CA SER A 84 14.08 3.43 -13.58
C SER A 84 14.93 2.50 -12.70
N ALA A 85 15.42 2.99 -11.56
CA ALA A 85 16.16 2.19 -10.59
C ALA A 85 15.25 1.35 -9.66
N TRP A 86 13.93 1.45 -9.81
CA TRP A 86 12.97 0.64 -9.07
C TRP A 86 12.47 -0.54 -9.91
N ASP A 87 12.86 -1.74 -9.52
CA ASP A 87 12.35 -3.00 -10.09
C ASP A 87 11.11 -3.47 -9.33
N VAL A 88 10.17 -4.07 -10.04
CA VAL A 88 8.90 -4.54 -9.48
C VAL A 88 8.85 -6.06 -9.47
N LEU A 89 8.42 -6.63 -8.34
CA LEU A 89 8.04 -8.04 -8.21
C LEU A 89 6.63 -8.11 -7.61
N THR A 90 5.75 -8.88 -8.22
CA THR A 90 4.41 -9.12 -7.69
C THR A 90 4.23 -10.60 -7.38
N VAL A 91 3.76 -10.88 -6.15
CA VAL A 91 3.43 -12.21 -5.68
C VAL A 91 1.93 -12.27 -5.39
N THR A 92 1.27 -13.33 -5.81
CA THR A 92 -0.15 -13.57 -5.57
C THR A 92 -0.34 -14.69 -4.56
N GLY A 93 -1.16 -14.44 -3.55
CA GLY A 93 -1.43 -15.39 -2.46
C GLY A 93 -2.67 -16.27 -2.69
N SER A 94 -3.41 -16.05 -3.79
CA SER A 94 -4.60 -16.85 -4.13
C SER A 94 -4.96 -16.74 -5.61
N ASP A 95 -5.80 -17.66 -6.08
CA ASP A 95 -6.32 -17.66 -7.46
C ASP A 95 -7.23 -16.45 -7.76
N ASN A 96 -7.71 -15.75 -6.73
CA ASN A 96 -8.55 -14.55 -6.87
C ASN A 96 -7.72 -13.25 -6.89
N ALA A 97 -6.42 -13.35 -6.71
CA ALA A 97 -5.52 -12.21 -6.78
C ALA A 97 -5.35 -11.77 -8.25
N ASP A 98 -5.49 -10.48 -8.48
CA ASP A 98 -5.39 -9.86 -9.80
C ASP A 98 -4.43 -8.66 -9.72
N PRO A 99 -3.16 -8.84 -10.10
CA PRO A 99 -2.17 -7.76 -10.07
C PRO A 99 -2.52 -6.55 -10.95
N ASP A 100 -3.31 -6.74 -12.01
CA ASP A 100 -3.72 -5.66 -12.91
C ASP A 100 -4.67 -4.64 -12.22
N LYS A 101 -5.17 -4.98 -11.03
CA LYS A 101 -5.97 -4.09 -10.17
C LYS A 101 -5.14 -3.39 -9.10
N VAL A 102 -3.84 -3.37 -9.26
CA VAL A 102 -2.92 -2.64 -8.38
C VAL A 102 -2.27 -1.53 -9.17
N THR A 103 -2.27 -0.32 -8.62
CA THR A 103 -1.53 0.82 -9.15
C THR A 103 -0.59 1.37 -8.10
N VAL A 104 0.63 1.72 -8.52
CA VAL A 104 1.62 2.41 -7.69
C VAL A 104 2.18 3.56 -8.50
N GLU A 105 1.96 4.78 -8.03
CA GLU A 105 2.37 5.99 -8.75
C GLU A 105 2.84 7.09 -7.79
N ALA A 106 3.86 7.84 -8.18
CA ALA A 106 4.22 9.09 -7.51
C ALA A 106 3.24 10.18 -7.94
N LYS A 107 2.52 10.75 -6.97
CA LYS A 107 1.46 11.72 -7.21
C LYS A 107 1.28 12.65 -6.03
N ASP A 108 1.21 13.95 -6.29
CA ASP A 108 0.96 15.00 -5.30
C ASP A 108 1.93 14.95 -4.09
N GLY A 109 3.21 14.57 -4.33
CA GLY A 109 4.24 14.45 -3.29
C GLY A 109 4.15 13.16 -2.47
N PHE A 110 3.45 12.14 -2.95
CA PHE A 110 3.32 10.84 -2.30
C PHE A 110 3.58 9.71 -3.30
N LEU A 111 4.10 8.59 -2.82
CA LEU A 111 3.97 7.32 -3.52
C LEU A 111 2.65 6.67 -3.10
N VAL A 112 1.69 6.68 -4.01
CA VAL A 112 0.34 6.18 -3.77
C VAL A 112 0.23 4.73 -4.24
N TRP A 113 -0.07 3.84 -3.29
CA TRP A 113 -0.35 2.44 -3.52
C TRP A 113 -1.85 2.21 -3.42
N ASN A 114 -2.47 1.73 -4.49
CA ASN A 114 -3.91 1.46 -4.52
C ASN A 114 -4.18 0.03 -5.00
N PHE A 115 -4.82 -0.77 -4.15
CA PHE A 115 -5.14 -2.17 -4.42
C PHE A 115 -6.67 -2.36 -4.39
N ASP A 116 -7.20 -2.81 -5.52
CA ASP A 116 -8.58 -3.28 -5.64
C ASP A 116 -8.62 -4.80 -5.94
N SER A 117 -7.64 -5.50 -5.42
CA SER A 117 -7.53 -6.96 -5.46
C SER A 117 -7.01 -7.51 -4.13
N PRO A 118 -7.57 -8.64 -3.63
CA PRO A 118 -7.09 -9.28 -2.43
C PRO A 118 -5.83 -10.10 -2.70
N GLN A 119 -5.06 -10.37 -1.64
CA GLN A 119 -3.93 -11.30 -1.64
C GLN A 119 -2.87 -10.99 -2.72
N VAL A 120 -2.60 -9.69 -2.95
CA VAL A 120 -1.51 -9.23 -3.78
C VAL A 120 -0.42 -8.65 -2.89
N TYR A 121 0.81 -9.09 -3.10
CA TYR A 121 2.03 -8.62 -2.45
C TYR A 121 2.85 -7.95 -3.53
N TYR A 122 2.95 -6.63 -3.48
CA TYR A 122 3.62 -5.83 -4.50
C TYR A 122 4.91 -5.26 -3.92
N TYR A 123 6.03 -5.68 -4.47
CA TYR A 123 7.38 -5.33 -4.03
C TYR A 123 8.01 -4.35 -5.00
N MET A 124 8.78 -3.42 -4.45
CA MET A 124 9.65 -2.53 -5.20
C MET A 124 11.06 -2.62 -4.63
N PHE A 125 12.03 -2.97 -5.45
CA PHE A 125 13.44 -3.10 -5.09
C PHE A 125 14.26 -2.02 -5.78
N TYR A 126 15.13 -1.36 -5.02
CA TYR A 126 16.01 -0.31 -5.53
C TYR A 126 17.33 -0.90 -5.98
N ASN A 127 17.55 -0.95 -7.30
CA ASN A 127 18.64 -1.67 -7.93
C ASN A 127 19.91 -0.83 -8.17
N ALA A 128 19.91 0.48 -7.87
CA ALA A 128 21.06 1.34 -8.13
C ALA A 128 22.26 1.08 -7.21
N PHE A 129 22.01 0.57 -5.99
CA PHE A 129 23.06 0.30 -5.00
C PHE A 129 22.78 -0.97 -4.20
N GLU A 130 23.87 -1.55 -3.69
CA GLU A 130 23.83 -2.61 -2.69
C GLU A 130 24.40 -2.10 -1.36
N TYR A 131 23.82 -2.56 -0.26
CA TYR A 131 24.11 -2.13 1.10
C TYR A 131 24.55 -3.33 1.96
N GLU A 132 25.63 -3.19 2.69
CA GLU A 132 26.01 -4.13 3.77
C GLU A 132 25.26 -3.75 5.06
N ASP A 133 25.43 -2.49 5.48
CA ASP A 133 24.76 -1.91 6.61
C ASP A 133 23.89 -0.74 6.13
N VAL A 134 22.64 -0.69 6.59
CA VAL A 134 21.67 0.31 6.14
C VAL A 134 20.57 0.52 7.17
N THR A 135 20.14 1.77 7.31
CA THR A 135 18.86 2.13 7.93
C THR A 135 17.92 2.64 6.85
N ILE A 136 16.68 2.15 6.87
CA ILE A 136 15.62 2.52 5.94
C ILE A 136 14.44 3.00 6.78
N ASP A 137 14.03 4.24 6.53
CA ASP A 137 12.88 4.86 7.17
C ASP A 137 11.81 5.17 6.12
N VAL A 138 10.54 5.01 6.47
CA VAL A 138 9.41 5.40 5.63
C VAL A 138 8.31 6.00 6.49
N ARG A 139 7.64 7.02 5.96
CA ARG A 139 6.42 7.55 6.54
C ARG A 139 5.25 7.15 5.65
N ALA A 140 4.33 6.37 6.21
CA ALA A 140 3.19 5.79 5.51
C ALA A 140 1.88 6.16 6.19
N ASP A 141 0.89 6.57 5.38
CA ASP A 141 -0.47 6.91 5.80
C ASP A 141 -1.45 5.91 5.21
N ASN A 142 -2.20 5.21 6.05
CA ASN A 142 -3.26 4.32 5.60
C ASN A 142 -4.56 5.09 5.36
N ARG A 143 -4.93 5.25 4.10
CA ARG A 143 -6.20 5.86 3.67
C ARG A 143 -7.30 4.83 3.40
N GLY A 144 -6.92 3.58 3.19
CA GLY A 144 -7.81 2.48 2.83
C GLY A 144 -8.36 1.69 4.00
N LYS A 145 -8.48 0.38 3.81
CA LYS A 145 -8.88 -0.59 4.85
C LYS A 145 -7.66 -1.07 5.61
N ASN A 146 -7.88 -1.60 6.82
CA ASN A 146 -6.78 -2.01 7.73
C ASN A 146 -6.19 -3.39 7.43
N THR A 147 -6.77 -4.13 6.48
CA THR A 147 -6.32 -5.48 6.13
C THR A 147 -5.19 -5.42 5.11
N ASN A 148 -4.10 -4.78 5.52
CA ASN A 148 -2.90 -4.58 4.72
C ASN A 148 -1.65 -4.66 5.60
N SER A 149 -0.50 -4.76 4.96
CA SER A 149 0.79 -4.53 5.60
C SER A 149 1.68 -3.66 4.75
N VAL A 150 2.58 -2.94 5.41
CA VAL A 150 3.72 -2.26 4.81
C VAL A 150 4.97 -3.03 5.20
N SER A 151 5.85 -3.29 4.23
CA SER A 151 7.12 -3.96 4.49
C SER A 151 8.30 -3.08 4.09
N LEU A 152 9.36 -3.11 4.88
CA LEU A 152 10.67 -2.62 4.52
C LEU A 152 11.62 -3.80 4.36
N ILE A 153 12.54 -3.70 3.41
CA ILE A 153 13.36 -4.82 2.95
C ILE A 153 14.81 -4.39 2.92
N CYS A 154 15.68 -5.26 3.43
CA CYS A 154 17.12 -5.12 3.28
C CYS A 154 17.76 -6.39 2.73
N ARG A 155 18.93 -6.22 2.11
CA ARG A 155 19.78 -7.31 1.62
C ARG A 155 19.08 -8.20 0.60
N TYR A 156 18.29 -7.58 -0.29
CA TYR A 156 17.67 -8.29 -1.39
C TYR A 156 18.71 -8.74 -2.40
N ASP A 157 18.66 -10.02 -2.71
CA ASP A 157 19.39 -10.68 -3.79
C ASP A 157 18.37 -11.50 -4.60
N PRO A 158 18.20 -11.24 -5.90
CA PRO A 158 17.17 -11.89 -6.71
C PRO A 158 17.35 -13.41 -6.87
N GLU A 159 18.55 -13.94 -6.61
CA GLU A 159 18.82 -15.38 -6.70
C GLU A 159 18.76 -16.09 -5.35
N VAL A 160 18.77 -15.35 -4.24
CA VAL A 160 18.86 -15.90 -2.89
C VAL A 160 17.65 -15.58 -2.05
N GLY A 161 17.26 -14.29 -1.96
CA GLY A 161 16.16 -13.83 -1.12
C GLY A 161 16.48 -12.53 -0.38
N TRP A 162 15.74 -12.24 0.69
CA TRP A 162 15.85 -10.98 1.45
C TRP A 162 15.37 -11.09 2.89
N TYR A 163 15.73 -10.10 3.72
CA TYR A 163 15.05 -9.88 5.00
C TYR A 163 13.90 -8.91 4.81
N GLU A 164 12.72 -9.31 5.28
CA GLU A 164 11.50 -8.52 5.24
C GLU A 164 11.00 -8.20 6.65
N PHE A 165 10.74 -6.93 6.90
CA PHE A 165 10.08 -6.44 8.11
C PHE A 165 8.66 -6.06 7.71
N ASN A 166 7.74 -6.97 7.91
CA ASN A 166 6.34 -6.82 7.54
C ASN A 166 5.54 -6.31 8.73
N ILE A 167 4.95 -5.13 8.60
CA ILE A 167 4.17 -4.46 9.64
C ILE A 167 2.70 -4.44 9.21
N ASP A 168 1.87 -5.20 9.92
CA ASP A 168 0.42 -5.27 9.72
C ASP A 168 -0.26 -4.08 10.38
N ASN A 169 -1.16 -3.42 9.65
CA ASN A 169 -1.89 -2.26 10.14
C ASN A 169 -2.88 -2.58 11.29
N GLY A 170 -3.08 -3.85 11.59
CA GLY A 170 -3.82 -4.36 12.76
C GLY A 170 -3.00 -4.43 14.05
N GLY A 171 -1.73 -4.02 14.04
CA GLY A 171 -0.89 -3.94 15.24
C GLY A 171 0.12 -5.08 15.42
N LEU A 172 0.32 -5.92 14.41
CA LEU A 172 1.27 -7.02 14.40
C LEU A 172 2.48 -6.71 13.52
N TYR A 173 3.59 -7.41 13.76
CA TYR A 173 4.74 -7.39 12.87
C TYR A 173 5.37 -8.78 12.76
N ASN A 174 6.01 -9.03 11.61
CA ASN A 174 6.82 -10.20 11.34
C ASN A 174 8.18 -9.76 10.81
N ILE A 175 9.24 -10.42 11.24
CA ILE A 175 10.55 -10.36 10.59
C ILE A 175 10.74 -11.71 9.90
N LEU A 176 10.91 -11.68 8.60
CA LEU A 176 10.91 -12.84 7.72
C LEU A 176 12.24 -12.93 6.97
N TYR A 177 12.61 -14.13 6.59
CA TYR A 177 13.50 -14.40 5.49
C TYR A 177 12.66 -14.92 4.31
N ALA A 178 12.63 -14.16 3.23
CA ALA A 178 12.03 -14.59 1.98
C ALA A 178 13.12 -15.28 1.15
N GLU A 179 12.87 -16.52 0.74
CA GLU A 179 13.80 -17.37 -0.01
C GLU A 179 13.31 -17.52 -1.44
N VAL A 180 14.19 -17.27 -2.40
CA VAL A 180 13.93 -17.60 -3.81
C VAL A 180 14.34 -19.04 -4.03
N ASN A 181 13.39 -19.90 -4.34
CA ASN A 181 13.68 -21.31 -4.62
C ASN A 181 14.18 -21.50 -6.06
N LYS A 182 14.58 -22.74 -6.42
CA LYS A 182 15.15 -23.05 -7.74
C LYS A 182 14.17 -22.87 -8.89
N ASP A 183 12.89 -22.86 -8.61
CA ASP A 183 11.82 -22.71 -9.60
C ASP A 183 11.40 -21.23 -9.74
N GLY A 184 12.01 -20.34 -8.90
CA GLY A 184 11.73 -18.91 -8.85
C GLY A 184 10.56 -18.53 -7.94
N ASP A 185 9.97 -19.51 -7.24
CA ASP A 185 8.92 -19.21 -6.26
C ASP A 185 9.50 -18.64 -4.96
N ILE A 186 8.71 -17.86 -4.26
CA ILE A 186 9.10 -17.22 -3.01
C ILE A 186 8.56 -18.01 -1.82
N GLY A 187 9.46 -18.50 -0.99
CA GLY A 187 9.15 -19.10 0.32
C GLY A 187 9.40 -18.13 1.45
N TYR A 188 8.47 -18.03 2.40
CA TYR A 188 8.61 -17.13 3.56
C TYR A 188 8.89 -17.92 4.83
N ASN A 189 10.02 -17.65 5.45
CA ASN A 189 10.48 -18.28 6.68
C ASN A 189 10.39 -17.26 7.83
N LEU A 190 9.58 -17.56 8.84
CA LEU A 190 9.43 -16.69 10.00
C LEU A 190 10.70 -16.72 10.87
N ILE A 191 11.33 -15.57 11.05
CA ILE A 191 12.45 -15.41 11.99
C ILE A 191 11.90 -15.08 13.39
N THR A 192 11.05 -14.06 13.48
CA THR A 192 10.36 -13.68 14.71
C THR A 192 9.11 -12.85 14.38
N ASN A 193 8.18 -12.76 15.32
CA ASN A 193 7.00 -11.92 15.23
C ASN A 193 6.67 -11.28 16.58
N GLY A 194 5.67 -10.41 16.56
CA GLY A 194 5.12 -9.80 17.77
C GLY A 194 3.97 -8.85 17.45
N GLY A 195 3.47 -8.23 18.52
CA GLY A 195 2.54 -7.13 18.45
C GLY A 195 3.14 -5.87 19.07
N SER A 196 2.72 -4.70 18.60
CA SER A 196 3.17 -3.42 19.15
C SER A 196 2.02 -2.43 19.26
N THR A 197 1.85 -1.85 20.45
CA THR A 197 0.94 -0.72 20.67
C THR A 197 1.48 0.60 20.10
N LYS A 198 2.70 0.58 19.57
CA LYS A 198 3.31 1.73 18.86
C LYS A 198 2.79 1.86 17.43
N ILE A 199 2.18 0.81 16.87
CA ILE A 199 1.50 0.88 15.58
C ILE A 199 0.19 1.64 15.80
N HIS A 200 0.03 2.78 15.15
CA HIS A 200 -1.24 3.49 15.05
C HIS A 200 -2.12 2.73 14.06
N GLN A 201 -3.07 1.99 14.63
CA GLN A 201 -3.96 1.14 13.83
C GLN A 201 -5.03 1.97 13.12
N GLY A 202 -5.51 1.47 12.01
CA GLY A 202 -6.61 2.12 11.30
C GLY A 202 -6.13 3.07 10.22
N LYS A 203 -6.90 4.14 10.00
CA LYS A 203 -6.54 5.22 9.08
C LYS A 203 -5.70 6.24 9.83
N ASP A 204 -4.43 5.97 9.90
CA ASP A 204 -3.47 6.80 10.64
C ASP A 204 -2.10 6.74 9.99
N VAL A 205 -1.23 7.65 10.39
CA VAL A 205 0.15 7.77 9.92
C VAL A 205 1.05 6.97 10.85
N ASN A 206 1.99 6.24 10.25
CA ASN A 206 3.08 5.59 10.95
C ASN A 206 4.42 5.90 10.30
N GLU A 207 5.45 5.98 11.11
CA GLU A 207 6.84 5.98 10.68
C GLU A 207 7.46 4.64 11.05
N TYR A 208 7.92 3.91 10.03
CA TYR A 208 8.60 2.64 10.18
C TYR A 208 10.08 2.80 9.88
N SER A 209 10.93 2.22 10.72
CA SER A 209 12.36 2.23 10.55
C SER A 209 12.94 0.84 10.73
N ILE A 210 13.77 0.40 9.81
CA ILE A 210 14.54 -0.82 9.96
C ILE A 210 16.04 -0.52 9.89
N THR A 211 16.81 -1.26 10.67
CA THR A 211 18.27 -1.24 10.57
C THR A 211 18.80 -2.64 10.38
N CYS A 212 19.56 -2.85 9.29
CA CYS A 212 20.30 -4.06 9.02
C CYS A 212 21.78 -3.75 9.15
N LYS A 213 22.42 -4.22 10.26
CA LYS A 213 23.83 -3.93 10.56
C LYS A 213 24.56 -5.19 11.05
N GLY A 214 25.53 -5.66 10.28
CA GLY A 214 26.22 -6.93 10.57
C GLY A 214 25.23 -8.08 10.72
N GLU A 215 25.14 -8.67 11.91
CA GLU A 215 24.14 -9.70 12.27
C GLU A 215 22.87 -9.14 12.87
N SER A 216 22.84 -7.84 13.21
CA SER A 216 21.71 -7.22 13.87
C SER A 216 20.65 -6.79 12.88
N LEU A 217 19.41 -7.16 13.16
CA LEU A 217 18.20 -6.72 12.47
C LEU A 217 17.30 -6.04 13.50
N SER A 218 16.98 -4.75 13.30
CA SER A 218 16.20 -3.94 14.23
C SER A 218 14.99 -3.33 13.56
N LEU A 219 13.87 -3.26 14.28
CA LEU A 219 12.64 -2.59 13.90
C LEU A 219 12.30 -1.52 14.92
N SER A 220 12.05 -0.30 14.45
CA SER A 220 11.46 0.79 15.23
C SER A 220 10.16 1.25 14.58
N ILE A 221 9.21 1.69 15.39
CA ILE A 221 7.90 2.17 14.95
C ILE A 221 7.59 3.45 15.72
N ASN A 222 7.31 4.54 14.98
CA ASN A 222 7.01 5.85 15.52
C ASN A 222 8.07 6.34 16.54
N GLY A 223 9.35 6.09 16.21
CA GLY A 223 10.52 6.50 17.00
C GLY A 223 10.88 5.56 18.16
N ASP A 224 10.07 4.52 18.44
CA ASP A 224 10.36 3.56 19.50
C ASP A 224 10.95 2.26 18.93
N GLU A 225 12.07 1.77 19.46
CA GLU A 225 12.57 0.43 19.13
C GLU A 225 11.60 -0.63 19.64
N VAL A 226 11.12 -1.47 18.73
CA VAL A 226 10.12 -2.52 19.00
C VAL A 226 10.78 -3.88 19.07
N LYS A 227 11.79 -4.12 18.24
CA LYS A 227 12.46 -5.40 18.15
C LYS A 227 13.89 -5.26 17.64
N THR A 228 14.80 -5.96 18.29
CA THR A 228 16.16 -6.20 17.79
C THR A 228 16.50 -7.67 17.96
N ILE A 229 17.09 -8.28 16.94
CA ILE A 229 17.52 -9.68 16.93
C ILE A 229 18.93 -9.81 16.34
N SER A 230 19.62 -10.90 16.68
CA SER A 230 20.85 -11.32 16.03
C SER A 230 20.53 -12.47 15.07
N GLU A 231 20.63 -12.20 13.77
CA GLU A 231 20.35 -13.16 12.72
C GLU A 231 21.62 -13.89 12.29
N LYS A 232 21.67 -15.22 12.47
CA LYS A 232 22.83 -16.08 12.21
C LYS A 232 22.53 -17.28 11.32
N ASN A 233 21.25 -17.49 10.97
CA ASN A 233 20.81 -18.68 10.26
C ASN A 233 20.97 -18.51 8.74
N TYR A 234 20.38 -17.45 8.17
CA TYR A 234 20.37 -17.22 6.72
C TYR A 234 21.57 -16.44 6.22
N ARG A 235 22.16 -15.58 7.05
CA ARG A 235 23.46 -14.92 6.85
C ARG A 235 23.55 -14.04 5.61
N LEU A 236 22.46 -13.43 5.18
CA LEU A 236 22.55 -12.37 4.20
C LEU A 236 23.32 -11.20 4.82
N ARG A 237 24.32 -10.68 4.10
CA ARG A 237 25.18 -9.60 4.61
C ARG A 237 25.22 -8.38 3.71
N LYS A 238 24.76 -8.51 2.48
CA LYS A 238 24.75 -7.46 1.48
C LYS A 238 23.62 -7.69 0.49
N GLY A 239 23.13 -6.62 -0.11
CA GLY A 239 22.12 -6.66 -1.17
C GLY A 239 21.42 -5.33 -1.31
N GLN A 240 20.41 -5.30 -2.18
CA GLN A 240 19.59 -4.13 -2.44
C GLN A 240 18.59 -3.89 -1.28
N ILE A 241 17.98 -2.74 -1.30
CA ILE A 241 16.86 -2.39 -0.41
C ILE A 241 15.54 -2.47 -1.17
N GLY A 242 14.45 -2.47 -0.43
CA GLY A 242 13.11 -2.43 -1.02
C GLY A 242 12.03 -2.06 -0.03
N MET A 243 10.84 -1.93 -0.57
CA MET A 243 9.60 -1.73 0.17
C MET A 243 8.47 -2.52 -0.47
N SER A 244 7.43 -2.80 0.29
CA SER A 244 6.27 -3.52 -0.21
C SER A 244 5.01 -3.06 0.48
N VAL A 245 3.90 -3.13 -0.23
CA VAL A 245 2.56 -3.09 0.35
C VAL A 245 1.82 -4.36 -0.05
N SER A 246 1.07 -4.91 0.88
CA SER A 246 0.29 -6.11 0.64
C SER A 246 -1.18 -5.89 0.98
N SER A 247 -2.06 -6.45 0.15
CA SER A 247 -3.50 -6.49 0.40
C SER A 247 -3.91 -7.86 0.95
N PHE A 248 -4.87 -7.85 1.88
CA PHE A 248 -5.50 -9.08 2.36
C PHE A 248 -6.94 -9.19 1.84
N ASN A 249 -7.94 -9.41 2.70
CA ASN A 249 -9.27 -9.80 2.26
C ASN A 249 -10.28 -8.63 2.13
N VAL A 250 -9.99 -7.46 2.71
CA VAL A 250 -10.95 -6.33 2.72
C VAL A 250 -10.36 -5.14 1.99
N LEU A 251 -11.06 -4.67 0.97
CA LEU A 251 -10.61 -3.67 0.00
C LEU A 251 -11.46 -2.37 0.06
N PRO A 252 -11.01 -1.28 -0.53
CA PRO A 252 -9.69 -1.07 -1.15
C PRO A 252 -8.59 -0.84 -0.11
N ILE A 253 -7.34 -1.20 -0.46
CA ILE A 253 -6.16 -0.78 0.28
C ILE A 253 -5.61 0.46 -0.42
N ILE A 254 -5.37 1.51 0.34
CA ILE A 254 -4.76 2.75 -0.14
C ILE A 254 -3.71 3.16 0.89
N ILE A 255 -2.45 3.16 0.47
CA ILE A 255 -1.33 3.63 1.28
C ILE A 255 -0.68 4.80 0.56
N GLU A 256 -0.47 5.91 1.26
CA GLU A 256 0.29 7.07 0.80
C GLU A 256 1.61 7.10 1.56
N MET A 257 2.73 6.91 0.87
CA MET A 257 4.06 7.08 1.46
C MET A 257 4.57 8.49 1.15
N ASP A 258 4.85 9.25 2.19
CA ASP A 258 5.28 10.65 2.12
C ASP A 258 6.75 10.75 1.68
N TRP A 259 7.59 9.92 2.27
CA TRP A 259 9.00 9.83 1.94
C TRP A 259 9.58 8.45 2.29
N LEU A 260 10.67 8.12 1.60
CA LEU A 260 11.58 7.03 1.93
C LEU A 260 12.98 7.60 2.16
N LYS A 261 13.60 7.28 3.28
CA LYS A 261 14.95 7.74 3.62
C LYS A 261 15.88 6.56 3.83
N VAL A 262 17.04 6.61 3.19
CA VAL A 262 18.10 5.61 3.27
C VAL A 262 19.34 6.25 3.85
N THR A 263 19.84 5.71 4.97
CA THR A 263 20.98 6.27 5.69
C THR A 263 21.98 5.18 6.12
N GLU A 264 23.20 5.61 6.43
CA GLU A 264 24.17 4.78 7.16
C GLU A 264 23.71 4.63 8.62
N PRO A 265 23.77 3.40 9.23
CA PRO A 265 23.31 3.14 10.61
C PRO A 265 24.23 3.71 11.69
#